data_c16dfd912fec2a18f03106cb6d72ef20
#
_entry.id   c16dfd912fec2a18f03106cb6d72ef20
#
_cell.length_a   1.000
_cell.length_b   1.000
_cell.length_c   1.000
_cell.angle_alpha   90.00
_cell.angle_beta   90.00
_cell.angle_gamma   90.00
#
_symmetry.space_group_name_H-M   'P 1'
#
loop_
_entity.id
_entity.type
_entity.pdbx_description
1 polymer ?
#
loop_
_entity_poly.entity_id
_entity_poly.type
_entity_poly.pdbx_seq_one_letter_code
_entity_poly.pdbx_strand_id
1 'polypeptide(L)'
;HKFNKIYIMKNKIYSLIAASGIFLISCEKDADTVYETITVTETVVVTETETVTVEVPATPSVPETETVGGGGIFFIDDSQIWTNDRIWIMNGKVVVRDGGVLTIEEGTIVKAEDGQGVDATALVIAKGGTLFANGTASNPIVFTDKADQLSYSNTDKLSPNRVATDTGKWGGVI
;
A
#
# COMPACT_ATOMS: atom_id res chain seq x y z
N HIS A 1 13.81 -23.62 -25.76
CA HIS A 1 14.45 -23.30 -24.47
C HIS A 1 13.34 -23.07 -23.43
N LYS A 2 13.19 -24.01 -22.49
CA LYS A 2 12.27 -23.83 -21.37
C LYS A 2 13.06 -23.31 -20.17
N PHE A 3 12.67 -22.14 -19.69
CA PHE A 3 13.21 -21.57 -18.46
C PHE A 3 12.40 -22.09 -17.27
N ASN A 4 13.03 -22.77 -16.33
CA ASN A 4 12.41 -23.16 -15.07
C ASN A 4 12.88 -22.18 -13.99
N LYS A 5 11.92 -21.50 -13.36
CA LYS A 5 12.17 -20.66 -12.18
C LYS A 5 11.95 -21.50 -10.93
N ILE A 6 12.92 -21.49 -10.05
CA ILE A 6 12.84 -22.14 -8.74
C ILE A 6 12.71 -21.04 -7.68
N TYR A 7 11.70 -21.16 -6.85
CA TYR A 7 11.49 -20.27 -5.73
C TYR A 7 11.77 -21.00 -4.43
N ILE A 8 12.49 -20.34 -3.54
CA ILE A 8 12.77 -20.86 -2.21
C ILE A 8 11.83 -20.17 -1.24
N MET A 9 10.90 -20.92 -0.68
CA MET A 9 10.09 -20.43 0.42
C MET A 9 10.88 -20.47 1.72
N LYS A 10 10.59 -19.50 2.60
CA LYS A 10 11.21 -19.35 3.92
C LYS A 10 11.35 -20.70 4.62
N ASN A 11 12.57 -21.09 4.93
CA ASN A 11 12.96 -22.29 5.69
C ASN A 11 12.82 -23.67 4.99
N LYS A 12 12.76 -23.74 3.66
CA LYS A 12 12.89 -25.04 2.97
C LYS A 12 13.94 -24.97 1.89
N ILE A 13 14.88 -25.90 1.94
CA ILE A 13 15.91 -26.10 0.91
C ILE A 13 15.38 -27.17 -0.02
N TYR A 14 15.27 -26.84 -1.31
CA TYR A 14 14.97 -27.82 -2.34
C TYR A 14 16.26 -28.17 -3.08
N SER A 15 16.54 -29.47 -3.19
CA SER A 15 17.67 -29.95 -3.98
C SER A 15 17.18 -30.27 -5.39
N LEU A 16 17.80 -29.65 -6.38
CA LEU A 16 17.57 -29.97 -7.78
C LEU A 16 18.71 -30.88 -8.24
N ILE A 17 18.37 -32.11 -8.63
CA ILE A 17 19.34 -33.04 -9.20
C ILE A 17 19.20 -32.94 -10.71
N ALA A 18 20.20 -32.37 -11.37
CA ALA A 18 20.31 -32.43 -12.82
C ALA A 18 21.12 -33.68 -13.21
N ALA A 19 20.88 -34.26 -14.40
CA ALA A 19 21.49 -35.48 -14.86
C ALA A 19 23.04 -35.41 -14.98
N SER A 20 23.62 -34.21 -14.89
CA SER A 20 25.06 -33.97 -15.01
C SER A 20 25.72 -33.23 -13.83
N GLY A 21 24.99 -32.99 -12.70
CA GLY A 21 25.62 -32.35 -11.55
C GLY A 21 24.63 -32.08 -10.39
N ILE A 22 25.19 -32.00 -9.19
CA ILE A 22 24.46 -31.62 -7.97
C ILE A 22 24.73 -30.13 -7.70
N PHE A 23 23.68 -29.32 -7.72
CA PHE A 23 23.78 -27.95 -7.31
C PHE A 23 23.24 -27.81 -5.88
N LEU A 24 24.08 -27.40 -4.96
CA LEU A 24 23.70 -27.04 -3.61
C LEU A 24 23.52 -25.52 -3.55
N ILE A 25 22.29 -25.07 -3.33
CA ILE A 25 22.02 -23.67 -3.07
C ILE A 25 21.97 -23.52 -1.54
N SER A 26 22.96 -22.82 -0.98
CA SER A 26 22.95 -22.43 0.41
C SER A 26 22.30 -21.05 0.52
N CYS A 27 21.23 -20.96 1.28
CA CYS A 27 20.64 -19.67 1.64
C CYS A 27 21.15 -19.29 3.02
N GLU A 28 21.93 -18.23 3.09
CA GLU A 28 22.35 -17.63 4.35
C GLU A 28 21.22 -16.75 4.86
N LYS A 29 21.05 -16.73 6.17
CA LYS A 29 19.90 -16.15 6.87
C LYS A 29 20.15 -14.66 7.07
N ASP A 30 19.72 -13.84 6.13
CA ASP A 30 19.56 -12.40 6.35
C ASP A 30 18.31 -11.85 5.68
N ALA A 31 17.79 -10.79 6.28
CA ALA A 31 16.40 -10.35 6.22
C ALA A 31 15.95 -9.68 4.90
N ASP A 32 16.78 -9.68 3.87
CA ASP A 32 16.39 -9.15 2.56
C ASP A 32 16.16 -10.29 1.59
N THR A 33 14.95 -10.35 1.04
CA THR A 33 14.55 -11.36 0.07
C THR A 33 15.28 -11.07 -1.24
N VAL A 34 16.46 -11.67 -1.41
CA VAL A 34 17.18 -11.64 -2.70
C VAL A 34 16.56 -12.69 -3.61
N TYR A 35 15.99 -12.26 -4.72
CA TYR A 35 15.53 -13.16 -5.77
C TYR A 35 16.66 -13.32 -6.79
N GLU A 36 17.29 -14.49 -6.82
CA GLU A 36 18.19 -14.85 -7.90
C GLU A 36 17.43 -15.57 -9.01
N THR A 37 17.59 -15.09 -10.23
CA THR A 37 17.09 -15.78 -11.41
C THR A 37 18.13 -16.77 -11.87
N ILE A 38 17.90 -18.07 -11.65
CA ILE A 38 18.76 -19.13 -12.14
C ILE A 38 18.27 -19.52 -13.53
N THR A 39 19.11 -19.30 -14.54
CA THR A 39 18.87 -19.76 -15.90
C THR A 39 19.52 -21.12 -16.06
N VAL A 40 18.71 -22.17 -16.15
CA VAL A 40 19.20 -23.53 -16.44
C VAL A 40 19.13 -23.78 -17.94
N THR A 41 20.27 -23.97 -18.57
CA THR A 41 20.41 -24.17 -20.02
C THR A 41 20.37 -25.62 -20.45
N GLU A 42 20.22 -26.59 -19.54
CA GLU A 42 20.17 -28.01 -19.86
C GLU A 42 18.80 -28.66 -19.58
N THR A 43 18.50 -29.73 -20.32
CA THR A 43 17.21 -30.42 -20.26
C THR A 43 17.11 -31.19 -18.95
N VAL A 44 16.24 -30.74 -18.05
CA VAL A 44 15.90 -31.42 -16.81
C VAL A 44 14.75 -32.39 -17.07
N VAL A 45 14.94 -33.67 -16.81
CA VAL A 45 13.86 -34.67 -16.83
C VAL A 45 13.19 -34.63 -15.43
N VAL A 46 11.99 -34.07 -15.37
CA VAL A 46 11.17 -34.09 -14.14
C VAL A 46 10.29 -35.33 -14.19
N THR A 47 10.48 -36.24 -13.25
CA THR A 47 9.74 -37.52 -13.19
C THR A 47 8.44 -37.46 -12.36
N GLU A 48 8.11 -36.31 -11.79
CA GLU A 48 6.81 -36.12 -11.12
C GLU A 48 6.17 -34.80 -11.54
N THR A 49 4.89 -34.85 -11.89
CA THR A 49 4.09 -33.71 -12.33
C THR A 49 3.53 -32.99 -11.10
N GLU A 50 4.35 -32.23 -10.38
CA GLU A 50 3.81 -31.21 -9.45
C GLU A 50 3.57 -29.92 -10.20
N THR A 51 2.33 -29.48 -10.20
CA THR A 51 1.98 -28.15 -10.71
C THR A 51 2.42 -27.11 -9.68
N VAL A 52 3.63 -26.59 -9.85
CA VAL A 52 4.09 -25.47 -9.02
C VAL A 52 3.44 -24.20 -9.53
N THR A 53 2.44 -23.71 -8.80
CA THR A 53 1.91 -22.37 -9.04
C THR A 53 2.91 -21.36 -8.47
N VAL A 54 3.60 -20.69 -9.36
CA VAL A 54 4.52 -19.62 -8.98
C VAL A 54 3.71 -18.34 -8.83
N GLU A 55 3.40 -17.96 -7.59
CA GLU A 55 3.00 -16.60 -7.32
C GLU A 55 4.24 -15.70 -7.42
N VAL A 56 4.29 -14.87 -8.44
CA VAL A 56 5.28 -13.80 -8.54
C VAL A 56 4.88 -12.78 -7.48
N PRO A 57 5.70 -12.56 -6.43
CA PRO A 57 5.42 -11.45 -5.52
C PRO A 57 5.37 -10.19 -6.36
N ALA A 58 4.28 -9.43 -6.22
CA ALA A 58 4.19 -8.12 -6.83
C ALA A 58 5.44 -7.33 -6.40
N THR A 59 6.17 -6.80 -7.35
CA THR A 59 7.20 -5.78 -7.08
C THR A 59 6.57 -4.79 -6.11
N PRO A 60 7.26 -4.33 -5.04
CA PRO A 60 6.73 -3.28 -4.20
C PRO A 60 6.50 -2.07 -5.11
N SER A 61 5.29 -1.95 -5.61
CA SER A 61 4.88 -0.78 -6.37
C SER A 61 4.88 0.38 -5.39
N VAL A 62 5.45 1.50 -5.80
CA VAL A 62 5.18 2.79 -5.15
C VAL A 62 3.66 2.83 -4.97
N PRO A 63 3.14 3.05 -3.75
CA PRO A 63 1.70 3.02 -3.54
C PRO A 63 1.05 4.01 -4.50
N GLU A 64 0.08 3.51 -5.24
CA GLU A 64 -0.70 4.35 -6.15
C GLU A 64 -1.31 5.49 -5.34
N THR A 65 -1.30 6.70 -5.89
CA THR A 65 -1.89 7.85 -5.24
C THR A 65 -3.10 8.31 -6.04
N GLU A 66 -4.18 8.67 -5.36
CA GLU A 66 -5.35 9.26 -5.97
C GLU A 66 -5.66 10.61 -5.32
N THR A 67 -5.87 11.63 -6.14
CA THR A 67 -6.15 12.99 -5.66
C THR A 67 -7.64 13.28 -5.76
N VAL A 68 -8.21 13.73 -4.65
CA VAL A 68 -9.60 14.17 -4.53
C VAL A 68 -9.63 15.69 -4.36
N GLY A 69 -10.40 16.35 -5.21
CA GLY A 69 -10.50 17.81 -5.28
C GLY A 69 -9.46 18.45 -6.21
N GLY A 70 -9.40 19.77 -6.23
CA GLY A 70 -8.55 20.54 -7.14
C GLY A 70 -8.23 21.93 -6.60
N GLY A 71 -8.03 22.07 -5.28
CA GLY A 71 -7.73 23.34 -4.60
C GLY A 71 -8.96 24.14 -4.18
N GLY A 72 -10.16 23.78 -4.64
CA GLY A 72 -11.42 24.43 -4.28
C GLY A 72 -12.27 23.56 -3.34
N ILE A 73 -13.59 23.64 -3.54
CA ILE A 73 -14.56 22.81 -2.84
C ILE A 73 -14.94 21.65 -3.77
N PHE A 74 -14.77 20.42 -3.27
CA PHE A 74 -15.22 19.20 -3.93
C PHE A 74 -16.34 18.56 -3.10
N PHE A 75 -17.46 18.23 -3.74
CA PHE A 75 -18.61 17.64 -3.07
C PHE A 75 -18.67 16.14 -3.31
N ILE A 76 -18.93 15.41 -2.25
CA ILE A 76 -19.35 14.01 -2.26
C ILE A 76 -20.83 14.01 -1.94
N ASP A 77 -21.66 13.74 -2.94
CA ASP A 77 -23.13 13.69 -2.87
C ASP A 77 -23.72 12.35 -3.29
N ASP A 78 -22.84 11.36 -3.47
CA ASP A 78 -23.16 9.96 -3.70
C ASP A 78 -22.35 9.05 -2.74
N SER A 79 -22.34 7.75 -3.00
CA SER A 79 -21.52 6.81 -2.21
C SER A 79 -20.13 6.69 -2.80
N GLN A 80 -19.12 7.00 -1.98
CA GLN A 80 -17.72 6.80 -2.32
C GLN A 80 -17.02 5.91 -1.30
N ILE A 81 -16.04 5.14 -1.77
CA ILE A 81 -15.19 4.28 -0.94
C ILE A 81 -13.74 4.67 -1.17
N TRP A 82 -13.03 5.01 -0.11
CA TRP A 82 -11.60 5.20 -0.12
C TRP A 82 -10.94 3.93 0.40
N THR A 83 -10.30 3.23 -0.54
CA THR A 83 -9.70 1.92 -0.32
C THR A 83 -8.29 2.01 0.27
N ASN A 84 -7.82 0.95 0.88
CA ASN A 84 -6.50 0.87 1.51
C ASN A 84 -5.38 0.39 0.56
N ASP A 85 -5.65 0.28 -0.75
CA ASP A 85 -4.70 -0.10 -1.77
C ASP A 85 -3.88 1.07 -2.34
N ARG A 86 -4.26 2.31 -1.98
CA ARG A 86 -3.63 3.56 -2.44
C ARG A 86 -3.64 4.64 -1.38
N ILE A 87 -2.76 5.64 -1.56
CA ILE A 87 -2.76 6.84 -0.72
C ILE A 87 -3.71 7.86 -1.33
N TRP A 88 -4.69 8.29 -0.56
CA TRP A 88 -5.63 9.34 -0.95
C TRP A 88 -5.05 10.72 -0.61
N ILE A 89 -5.07 11.65 -1.58
CA ILE A 89 -4.58 13.01 -1.40
C ILE A 89 -5.74 13.97 -1.56
N MET A 90 -6.12 14.63 -0.49
CA MET A 90 -7.11 15.72 -0.52
C MET A 90 -6.43 17.02 -0.98
N ASN A 91 -7.08 17.73 -1.91
CA ASN A 91 -6.65 19.03 -2.37
C ASN A 91 -7.82 20.02 -2.31
N GLY A 92 -7.82 20.89 -1.31
CA GLY A 92 -8.91 21.79 -0.99
C GLY A 92 -9.94 21.18 -0.02
N LYS A 93 -11.17 21.71 0.00
CA LYS A 93 -12.23 21.25 0.90
C LYS A 93 -13.02 20.12 0.27
N VAL A 94 -12.88 18.91 0.81
CA VAL A 94 -13.71 17.76 0.45
C VAL A 94 -14.91 17.73 1.39
N VAL A 95 -16.11 17.90 0.85
CA VAL A 95 -17.33 18.07 1.63
C VAL A 95 -18.29 16.92 1.32
N VAL A 96 -18.53 16.05 2.30
CA VAL A 96 -19.60 15.06 2.24
C VAL A 96 -20.89 15.76 2.64
N ARG A 97 -21.78 15.96 1.68
CA ARG A 97 -23.02 16.72 1.90
C ARG A 97 -24.25 15.81 1.88
N ASP A 98 -25.41 16.42 1.98
CA ASP A 98 -26.70 15.72 2.08
C ASP A 98 -26.85 14.63 1.00
N GLY A 99 -27.11 13.40 1.45
CA GLY A 99 -27.16 12.20 0.61
C GLY A 99 -25.81 11.53 0.32
N GLY A 100 -24.69 12.21 0.52
CA GLY A 100 -23.36 11.65 0.33
C GLY A 100 -22.96 10.70 1.46
N VAL A 101 -22.27 9.63 1.09
CA VAL A 101 -21.70 8.65 2.02
C VAL A 101 -20.24 8.42 1.65
N LEU A 102 -19.34 8.72 2.57
CA LEU A 102 -17.94 8.36 2.41
C LEU A 102 -17.60 7.21 3.36
N THR A 103 -17.13 6.11 2.78
CA THR A 103 -16.58 4.98 3.54
C THR A 103 -15.07 4.96 3.35
N ILE A 104 -14.32 4.92 4.45
CA ILE A 104 -12.86 4.79 4.43
C ILE A 104 -12.52 3.44 5.05
N GLU A 105 -11.84 2.60 4.29
CA GLU A 105 -11.43 1.27 4.74
C GLU A 105 -10.37 1.34 5.85
N GLU A 106 -10.32 0.31 6.69
CA GLU A 106 -9.27 0.19 7.70
C GLU A 106 -7.87 0.19 7.06
N GLY A 107 -6.91 0.85 7.69
CA GLY A 107 -5.53 0.94 7.22
C GLY A 107 -5.29 1.96 6.10
N THR A 108 -6.32 2.67 5.64
CA THR A 108 -6.20 3.71 4.61
C THR A 108 -5.34 4.88 5.09
N ILE A 109 -4.47 5.37 4.22
CA ILE A 109 -3.69 6.59 4.44
C ILE A 109 -4.30 7.72 3.61
N VAL A 110 -4.74 8.78 4.30
CA VAL A 110 -5.29 9.99 3.71
C VAL A 110 -4.35 11.15 4.00
N LYS A 111 -3.85 11.78 2.96
CA LYS A 111 -2.97 12.95 3.05
C LYS A 111 -3.69 14.19 2.57
N ALA A 112 -3.41 15.31 3.19
CA ALA A 112 -3.98 16.61 2.81
C ALA A 112 -2.88 17.51 2.27
N GLU A 113 -3.16 18.23 1.17
CA GLU A 113 -2.32 19.34 0.72
C GLU A 113 -2.27 20.41 1.82
N ASP A 114 -1.11 21.04 1.95
CA ASP A 114 -0.93 22.15 2.89
C ASP A 114 -1.85 23.31 2.51
N GLY A 115 -2.37 24.00 3.52
CA GLY A 115 -3.18 25.19 3.31
C GLY A 115 -3.64 25.77 4.64
N GLN A 116 -3.88 27.09 4.63
CA GLN A 116 -4.28 27.84 5.80
C GLN A 116 -5.50 28.72 5.49
N GLY A 117 -6.32 28.98 6.50
CA GLY A 117 -7.47 29.86 6.38
C GLY A 117 -8.45 29.41 5.29
N VAL A 118 -8.70 30.28 4.32
CA VAL A 118 -9.64 29.99 3.22
C VAL A 118 -9.14 28.88 2.28
N ASP A 119 -7.81 28.71 2.18
CA ASP A 119 -7.17 27.71 1.33
C ASP A 119 -6.85 26.40 2.07
N ALA A 120 -7.29 26.29 3.34
CA ALA A 120 -7.05 25.08 4.12
C ALA A 120 -7.73 23.88 3.46
N THR A 121 -6.95 22.81 3.26
CA THR A 121 -7.50 21.50 2.91
C THR A 121 -8.20 20.90 4.12
N ALA A 122 -9.42 20.41 3.96
CA ALA A 122 -10.20 19.80 5.04
C ALA A 122 -11.17 18.75 4.50
N LEU A 123 -11.45 17.73 5.31
CA LEU A 123 -12.59 16.83 5.13
C LEU A 123 -13.74 17.34 6.00
N VAL A 124 -14.84 17.74 5.38
CA VAL A 124 -16.01 18.31 6.06
C VAL A 124 -17.21 17.40 5.90
N ILE A 125 -17.83 17.00 7.01
CA ILE A 125 -19.07 16.21 7.00
C ILE A 125 -20.21 17.19 7.28
N ALA A 126 -20.84 17.66 6.20
CA ALA A 126 -21.95 18.58 6.30
C ALA A 126 -23.23 17.88 6.78
N LYS A 127 -24.23 18.67 7.17
CA LYS A 127 -25.52 18.13 7.57
C LYS A 127 -26.10 17.23 6.48
N GLY A 128 -26.49 16.01 6.84
CA GLY A 128 -27.03 15.00 5.92
C GLY A 128 -25.98 14.13 5.22
N GLY A 129 -24.71 14.50 5.29
CA GLY A 129 -23.60 13.64 4.88
C GLY A 129 -23.27 12.58 5.93
N THR A 130 -22.69 11.48 5.49
CA THR A 130 -22.31 10.37 6.38
C THR A 130 -20.85 9.97 6.13
N LEU A 131 -20.10 9.75 7.22
CA LEU A 131 -18.74 9.20 7.19
C LEU A 131 -18.70 7.89 7.96
N PHE A 132 -18.18 6.84 7.30
CA PHE A 132 -17.76 5.60 7.95
C PHE A 132 -16.24 5.50 7.85
N ALA A 133 -15.55 5.67 8.98
CA ALA A 133 -14.10 5.58 9.09
C ALA A 133 -13.73 4.66 10.25
N ASN A 134 -13.92 3.35 10.04
CA ASN A 134 -13.79 2.32 11.06
C ASN A 134 -12.41 1.65 10.96
N GLY A 135 -11.37 2.31 11.48
CA GLY A 135 -10.05 1.72 11.64
C GLY A 135 -9.98 0.78 12.84
N THR A 136 -8.99 -0.11 12.84
CA THR A 136 -8.67 -0.99 13.97
C THR A 136 -7.33 -0.62 14.59
N ALA A 137 -7.00 -1.17 15.75
CA ALA A 137 -5.70 -0.94 16.39
C ALA A 137 -4.52 -1.46 15.55
N SER A 138 -4.74 -2.54 14.78
CA SER A 138 -3.74 -3.12 13.88
C SER A 138 -3.71 -2.45 12.50
N ASN A 139 -4.84 -1.90 12.06
CA ASN A 139 -5.00 -1.23 10.78
C ASN A 139 -5.70 0.14 10.98
N PRO A 140 -5.05 1.12 11.61
CA PRO A 140 -5.63 2.43 11.80
C PRO A 140 -5.78 3.17 10.47
N ILE A 141 -6.83 3.97 10.34
CA ILE A 141 -6.93 4.99 9.30
C ILE A 141 -6.07 6.16 9.74
N VAL A 142 -5.17 6.61 8.88
CA VAL A 142 -4.25 7.70 9.21
C VAL A 142 -4.54 8.91 8.34
N PHE A 143 -4.84 10.03 8.98
CA PHE A 143 -4.94 11.34 8.35
C PHE A 143 -3.70 12.17 8.66
N THR A 144 -3.00 12.65 7.64
CA THR A 144 -1.78 13.43 7.79
C THR A 144 -1.65 14.49 6.68
N ASP A 145 -0.59 15.26 6.67
CA ASP A 145 -0.30 16.18 5.58
C ASP A 145 0.49 15.50 4.44
N LYS A 146 0.46 16.11 3.26
CA LYS A 146 1.07 15.55 2.04
C LYS A 146 2.59 15.35 2.17
N ALA A 147 3.28 16.19 2.92
CA ALA A 147 4.73 16.11 3.09
C ALA A 147 5.15 15.03 4.11
N ASP A 148 4.19 14.37 4.78
CA ASP A 148 4.46 13.18 5.57
C ASP A 148 4.92 12.04 4.66
N GLN A 149 6.04 11.41 5.02
CA GLN A 149 6.61 10.28 4.28
C GLN A 149 5.95 8.93 4.64
N LEU A 150 4.94 8.94 5.51
CA LEU A 150 4.18 7.73 5.82
C LEU A 150 3.64 7.08 4.55
N SER A 151 3.82 5.77 4.45
CA SER A 151 3.34 4.95 3.34
C SER A 151 2.96 3.55 3.83
N TYR A 152 2.45 2.70 2.97
CA TYR A 152 2.10 1.32 3.32
C TYR A 152 3.31 0.43 3.68
N SER A 153 4.53 0.85 3.35
CA SER A 153 5.75 0.17 3.79
C SER A 153 6.06 0.38 5.29
N ASN A 154 5.47 1.42 5.91
CA ASN A 154 5.60 1.65 7.35
C ASN A 154 4.63 0.74 8.12
N THR A 155 5.11 -0.39 8.60
CA THR A 155 4.28 -1.43 9.24
C THR A 155 3.74 -1.02 10.61
N ASP A 156 4.41 -0.09 11.30
CA ASP A 156 4.00 0.48 12.57
C ASP A 156 2.96 1.61 12.43
N LYS A 157 2.68 2.03 11.20
CA LYS A 157 1.80 3.15 10.86
C LYS A 157 2.20 4.49 11.51
N LEU A 158 3.47 4.61 11.87
CA LEU A 158 4.03 5.85 12.40
C LEU A 158 4.69 6.65 11.28
N SER A 159 4.56 7.97 11.37
CA SER A 159 5.23 8.88 10.43
C SER A 159 6.74 8.86 10.64
N PRO A 160 7.55 8.64 9.60
CA PRO A 160 8.99 8.63 9.72
C PRO A 160 9.61 10.04 9.85
N ASN A 161 8.86 11.10 9.51
CA ASN A 161 9.39 12.45 9.44
C ASN A 161 8.52 13.52 10.12
N ARG A 162 7.43 13.13 10.83
CA ARG A 162 6.60 14.07 11.60
C ARG A 162 6.89 13.96 13.08
N VAL A 163 6.82 15.11 13.76
CA VAL A 163 6.98 15.22 15.20
C VAL A 163 5.77 15.93 15.81
N ALA A 164 5.59 15.82 17.12
CA ALA A 164 4.41 16.36 17.82
C ALA A 164 4.21 17.89 17.67
N THR A 165 5.27 18.60 17.27
CA THR A 165 5.21 20.06 17.02
C THR A 165 4.77 20.42 15.59
N ASP A 166 4.68 19.45 14.69
CA ASP A 166 4.19 19.66 13.33
C ASP A 166 2.66 19.77 13.34
N THR A 167 2.16 20.97 13.52
CA THR A 167 0.73 21.25 13.63
C THR A 167 0.27 22.28 12.60
N GLY A 168 -1.04 22.38 12.37
CA GLY A 168 -1.65 23.41 11.54
C GLY A 168 -1.26 23.34 10.06
N LYS A 169 -0.93 22.18 9.53
CA LYS A 169 -0.60 22.00 8.11
C LYS A 169 -1.84 21.98 7.23
N TRP A 170 -2.94 21.51 7.75
CA TRP A 170 -4.22 21.41 7.08
C TRP A 170 -5.38 21.57 8.06
N GLY A 171 -6.63 21.64 7.57
CA GLY A 171 -7.80 22.00 8.36
C GLY A 171 -8.39 20.89 9.22
N GLY A 172 -7.97 19.64 9.02
CA GLY A 172 -8.50 18.51 9.78
C GLY A 172 -9.77 17.90 9.20
N VAL A 173 -10.40 17.05 10.02
CA VAL A 173 -11.72 16.45 9.76
C VAL A 173 -12.73 17.18 10.65
N ILE A 174 -13.82 17.69 10.08
CA ILE A 174 -14.81 18.57 10.74
C ILE A 174 -16.21 17.99 10.56
#